data_008a1b533bff577636968085fd965e49
#
_entry.id   008a1b533bff577636968085fd965e49
#
_cell.length_a   1.000
_cell.length_b   1.000
_cell.length_c   1.000
_cell.angle_alpha   90.00
_cell.angle_beta   90.00
_cell.angle_gamma   90.00
#
_symmetry.space_group_name_H-M   'P 1'
#
loop_
_entity.id
_entity.type
_entity.pdbx_description
1 polymer ?
#
loop_
_entity_poly.entity_id
_entity_poly.type
_entity_poly.pdbx_seq_one_letter_code
_entity_poly.pdbx_strand_id
1 'polypeptide(L)'
;MAEQTTVTVLGLGAMGRALAAGLLRGGHPTTVWNRTEGKDADLVAAGATSAPSIGDAVRAGDVIVSVLLDHASVHAALDPVAEQLRGRQLINLTSTAPEDARELARWAAAHGIGYLDGGIMAVPHMIGRPGSSILYSGSRTVFDANRDTLELFGTAEYFGDDAGLASVYDFALLAGMYTMFTGFLHGAAMVAAAGQSVAAFSHRAAGWLGAMTQSLPEFGRVIESGDYTTDTQHLAFQKAALDAIVRASRDAGVALDVVAPIKNLIDRQIADGHAALAFERTFEELR
;
A
#
# COMPACT_ATOMS: atom_id res chain seq x y z
N MET A 1 32.87 14.82 -9.16
CA MET A 1 31.46 14.35 -9.27
C MET A 1 31.34 13.22 -8.28
N ALA A 2 30.35 13.24 -7.37
CA ALA A 2 30.10 12.10 -6.53
C ALA A 2 29.74 10.89 -7.45
N GLU A 3 30.33 9.74 -7.18
CA GLU A 3 30.03 8.51 -7.90
C GLU A 3 28.55 8.18 -7.66
N GLN A 4 27.76 8.06 -8.73
CA GLN A 4 26.35 7.77 -8.60
C GLN A 4 26.16 6.33 -8.13
N THR A 5 25.33 6.11 -7.13
CA THR A 5 25.00 4.80 -6.58
C THR A 5 24.48 3.88 -7.69
N THR A 6 25.08 2.69 -7.81
CA THR A 6 24.61 1.66 -8.73
C THR A 6 23.38 0.94 -8.15
N VAL A 7 22.31 0.85 -8.92
CA VAL A 7 21.05 0.28 -8.45
C VAL A 7 20.64 -0.91 -9.31
N THR A 8 20.28 -2.00 -8.65
CA THR A 8 19.68 -3.17 -9.32
C THR A 8 18.20 -3.29 -8.98
N VAL A 9 17.35 -3.49 -9.98
CA VAL A 9 15.92 -3.75 -9.80
C VAL A 9 15.62 -5.21 -10.11
N LEU A 10 15.09 -5.92 -9.10
CA LEU A 10 14.65 -7.31 -9.20
C LEU A 10 13.13 -7.38 -9.32
N GLY A 11 12.65 -7.93 -10.44
CA GLY A 11 11.24 -8.00 -10.78
C GLY A 11 10.80 -6.88 -11.72
N LEU A 12 10.41 -7.28 -12.94
CA LEU A 12 10.01 -6.35 -14.01
C LEU A 12 8.52 -6.50 -14.36
N GLY A 13 7.69 -6.58 -13.31
CA GLY A 13 6.27 -6.31 -13.43
C GLY A 13 6.00 -4.83 -13.75
N ALA A 14 4.73 -4.42 -13.86
CA ALA A 14 4.39 -3.04 -14.20
C ALA A 14 5.06 -2.02 -13.25
N MET A 15 5.08 -2.32 -11.94
CA MET A 15 5.68 -1.43 -10.94
C MET A 15 7.20 -1.40 -11.02
N GLY A 16 7.87 -2.57 -11.07
CA GLY A 16 9.34 -2.63 -11.15
C GLY A 16 9.89 -1.95 -12.40
N ARG A 17 9.19 -2.05 -13.53
CA ARG A 17 9.53 -1.30 -14.76
C ARG A 17 9.41 0.21 -14.57
N ALA A 18 8.36 0.67 -13.87
CA ALA A 18 8.19 2.09 -13.59
C ALA A 18 9.30 2.65 -12.67
N LEU A 19 9.71 1.88 -11.66
CA LEU A 19 10.81 2.24 -10.77
C LEU A 19 12.15 2.26 -11.52
N ALA A 20 12.47 1.22 -12.30
CA ALA A 20 13.69 1.18 -13.12
C ALA A 20 13.76 2.36 -14.10
N ALA A 21 12.65 2.69 -14.76
CA ALA A 21 12.57 3.86 -15.62
C ALA A 21 12.77 5.18 -14.84
N GLY A 22 12.32 5.25 -13.58
CA GLY A 22 12.58 6.38 -12.67
C GLY A 22 14.08 6.57 -12.40
N LEU A 23 14.77 5.48 -12.07
CA LEU A 23 16.22 5.48 -11.85
C LEU A 23 17.02 5.92 -13.08
N LEU A 24 16.66 5.39 -14.25
CA LEU A 24 17.30 5.78 -15.51
C LEU A 24 17.11 7.28 -15.81
N ARG A 25 15.91 7.82 -15.60
CA ARG A 25 15.66 9.26 -15.74
C ARG A 25 16.46 10.09 -14.74
N GLY A 26 16.67 9.57 -13.52
CA GLY A 26 17.54 10.18 -12.49
C GLY A 26 19.04 10.05 -12.78
N GLY A 27 19.42 9.34 -13.85
CA GLY A 27 20.81 9.18 -14.28
C GLY A 27 21.57 8.06 -13.54
N HIS A 28 20.89 7.23 -12.73
CA HIS A 28 21.55 6.11 -12.03
C HIS A 28 21.96 4.99 -12.98
N PRO A 29 23.20 4.47 -12.87
CA PRO A 29 23.55 3.19 -13.49
C PRO A 29 22.61 2.10 -12.96
N THR A 30 21.75 1.59 -13.84
CA THR A 30 20.63 0.72 -13.46
C THR A 30 20.78 -0.65 -14.10
N THR A 31 20.89 -1.70 -13.28
CA THR A 31 20.81 -3.09 -13.69
C THR A 31 19.42 -3.62 -13.44
N VAL A 32 18.92 -4.45 -14.33
CA VAL A 32 17.59 -5.04 -14.21
C VAL A 32 17.64 -6.55 -14.36
N TRP A 33 16.80 -7.25 -13.60
CA TRP A 33 16.66 -8.69 -13.71
C TRP A 33 15.21 -9.11 -13.47
N ASN A 34 14.79 -10.11 -14.24
CA ASN A 34 13.49 -10.75 -14.06
C ASN A 34 13.59 -12.25 -14.32
N ARG A 35 12.89 -13.07 -13.51
CA ARG A 35 12.87 -14.53 -13.68
C ARG A 35 12.40 -14.97 -15.06
N THR A 36 11.42 -14.29 -15.64
CA THR A 36 10.95 -14.52 -17.01
C THR A 36 11.71 -13.62 -17.95
N GLU A 37 12.39 -14.19 -18.91
CA GLU A 37 13.16 -13.47 -19.94
C GLU A 37 12.27 -12.54 -20.81
N GLY A 38 12.91 -11.56 -21.44
CA GLY A 38 12.27 -10.66 -22.42
C GLY A 38 11.39 -9.58 -21.81
N LYS A 39 11.42 -9.37 -20.49
CA LYS A 39 10.69 -8.31 -19.79
C LYS A 39 11.43 -6.96 -19.73
N ASP A 40 12.67 -6.92 -20.19
CA ASP A 40 13.63 -5.83 -19.99
C ASP A 40 13.94 -5.04 -21.27
N ALA A 41 13.47 -5.47 -22.44
CA ALA A 41 13.88 -4.92 -23.73
C ALA A 41 13.74 -3.38 -23.85
N ASP A 42 12.66 -2.80 -23.37
CA ASP A 42 12.43 -1.35 -23.39
C ASP A 42 13.32 -0.61 -22.37
N LEU A 43 13.61 -1.22 -21.22
CA LEU A 43 14.52 -0.67 -20.22
C LEU A 43 15.96 -0.69 -20.73
N VAL A 44 16.36 -1.76 -21.39
CA VAL A 44 17.69 -1.86 -22.05
C VAL A 44 17.81 -0.80 -23.15
N ALA A 45 16.78 -0.62 -23.98
CA ALA A 45 16.74 0.44 -24.97
C ALA A 45 16.82 1.85 -24.35
N ALA A 46 16.36 2.00 -23.10
CA ALA A 46 16.46 3.23 -22.33
C ALA A 46 17.79 3.39 -21.54
N GLY A 47 18.71 2.40 -21.63
CA GLY A 47 20.06 2.46 -21.03
C GLY A 47 20.27 1.57 -19.80
N ALA A 48 19.32 0.71 -19.44
CA ALA A 48 19.56 -0.29 -18.40
C ALA A 48 20.48 -1.42 -18.87
N THR A 49 21.19 -2.03 -17.92
CA THR A 49 21.93 -3.27 -18.14
C THR A 49 21.08 -4.47 -17.76
N SER A 50 20.84 -5.38 -18.68
CA SER A 50 20.18 -6.66 -18.37
C SER A 50 21.17 -7.63 -17.74
N ALA A 51 20.83 -8.20 -16.59
CA ALA A 51 21.63 -9.24 -15.96
C ALA A 51 21.17 -10.63 -16.38
N PRO A 52 22.10 -11.54 -16.77
CA PRO A 52 21.75 -12.88 -17.22
C PRO A 52 21.30 -13.82 -16.10
N SER A 53 21.69 -13.51 -14.86
CA SER A 53 21.28 -14.25 -13.66
C SER A 53 21.02 -13.33 -12.49
N ILE A 54 20.29 -13.82 -11.49
CA ILE A 54 20.09 -13.08 -10.24
C ILE A 54 21.41 -12.82 -9.50
N GLY A 55 22.35 -13.77 -9.56
CA GLY A 55 23.68 -13.60 -8.98
C GLY A 55 24.47 -12.46 -9.66
N ASP A 56 24.38 -12.33 -10.98
CA ASP A 56 25.00 -11.21 -11.70
C ASP A 56 24.30 -9.90 -11.36
N ALA A 57 22.97 -9.94 -11.26
CA ALA A 57 22.17 -8.76 -10.90
C ALA A 57 22.54 -8.19 -9.53
N VAL A 58 22.60 -9.03 -8.49
CA VAL A 58 22.91 -8.56 -7.12
C VAL A 58 24.39 -8.13 -6.98
N ARG A 59 25.29 -8.65 -7.80
CA ARG A 59 26.68 -8.19 -7.80
C ARG A 59 26.86 -6.82 -8.46
N ALA A 60 25.99 -6.47 -9.39
CA ALA A 60 26.10 -5.24 -10.17
C ALA A 60 25.68 -3.97 -9.41
N GLY A 61 24.80 -4.10 -8.41
CA GLY A 61 24.30 -2.93 -7.66
C GLY A 61 24.82 -2.85 -6.23
N ASP A 62 25.04 -1.66 -5.73
CA ASP A 62 25.28 -1.40 -4.31
C ASP A 62 23.96 -1.42 -3.55
N VAL A 63 22.90 -0.99 -4.22
CA VAL A 63 21.52 -0.97 -3.76
C VAL A 63 20.68 -1.93 -4.61
N ILE A 64 19.96 -2.82 -3.95
CA ILE A 64 19.07 -3.79 -4.58
C ILE A 64 17.63 -3.43 -4.23
N VAL A 65 16.83 -3.13 -5.24
CA VAL A 65 15.39 -2.87 -5.11
C VAL A 65 14.63 -4.11 -5.53
N SER A 66 13.94 -4.78 -4.60
CA SER A 66 13.09 -5.94 -4.91
C SER A 66 11.63 -5.52 -5.06
N VAL A 67 11.00 -5.90 -6.17
CA VAL A 67 9.59 -5.65 -6.48
C VAL A 67 9.00 -6.91 -7.09
N LEU A 68 8.80 -7.90 -6.24
CA LEU A 68 8.39 -9.25 -6.61
C LEU A 68 6.90 -9.47 -6.32
N LEU A 69 6.43 -10.69 -6.47
CA LEU A 69 5.00 -10.99 -6.30
C LEU A 69 4.58 -10.95 -4.81
N ASP A 70 5.36 -11.60 -3.95
CA ASP A 70 5.06 -11.85 -2.55
C ASP A 70 6.33 -12.17 -1.75
N HIS A 71 6.18 -12.33 -0.45
CA HIS A 71 7.25 -12.71 0.49
C HIS A 71 7.99 -13.99 0.07
N ALA A 72 7.26 -15.04 -0.30
CA ALA A 72 7.87 -16.30 -0.75
C ALA A 72 8.72 -16.12 -2.00
N SER A 73 8.30 -15.25 -2.92
CA SER A 73 9.06 -14.91 -4.12
C SER A 73 10.35 -14.16 -3.81
N VAL A 74 10.37 -13.34 -2.73
CA VAL A 74 11.58 -12.64 -2.27
C VAL A 74 12.60 -13.66 -1.79
N HIS A 75 12.22 -14.58 -0.91
CA HIS A 75 13.11 -15.66 -0.43
C HIS A 75 13.58 -16.57 -1.56
N ALA A 76 12.66 -17.02 -2.43
CA ALA A 76 13.03 -17.86 -3.56
C ALA A 76 14.06 -17.21 -4.50
N ALA A 77 14.06 -15.88 -4.59
CA ALA A 77 15.01 -15.12 -5.37
C ALA A 77 16.33 -14.86 -4.62
N LEU A 78 16.27 -14.48 -3.35
CA LEU A 78 17.42 -13.94 -2.63
C LEU A 78 18.18 -14.98 -1.79
N ASP A 79 17.54 -16.04 -1.26
CA ASP A 79 18.22 -17.07 -0.47
C ASP A 79 19.41 -17.72 -1.22
N PRO A 80 19.29 -18.10 -2.50
CA PRO A 80 20.41 -18.71 -3.23
C PRO A 80 21.61 -17.77 -3.44
N VAL A 81 21.42 -16.47 -3.25
CA VAL A 81 22.44 -15.43 -3.50
C VAL A 81 22.75 -14.58 -2.25
N ALA A 82 22.30 -15.00 -1.07
CA ALA A 82 22.44 -14.26 0.17
C ALA A 82 23.90 -13.83 0.47
N GLU A 83 24.87 -14.74 0.26
CA GLU A 83 26.28 -14.42 0.46
C GLU A 83 26.81 -13.32 -0.51
N GLN A 84 26.20 -13.19 -1.70
CA GLN A 84 26.56 -12.18 -2.68
C GLN A 84 25.98 -10.79 -2.34
N LEU A 85 24.98 -10.76 -1.45
CA LEU A 85 24.34 -9.53 -0.95
C LEU A 85 25.07 -8.96 0.27
N ARG A 86 26.00 -9.68 0.87
CA ARG A 86 26.77 -9.22 2.05
C ARG A 86 27.39 -7.84 1.81
N GLY A 87 27.14 -6.90 2.73
CA GLY A 87 27.61 -5.52 2.65
C GLY A 87 26.82 -4.63 1.71
N ARG A 88 25.81 -5.15 1.01
CA ARG A 88 24.92 -4.36 0.14
C ARG A 88 23.66 -3.91 0.90
N GLN A 89 22.86 -3.10 0.23
CA GLN A 89 21.62 -2.56 0.78
C GLN A 89 20.43 -3.13 -0.01
N LEU A 90 19.50 -3.76 0.69
CA LEU A 90 18.26 -4.30 0.13
C LEU A 90 17.09 -3.38 0.51
N ILE A 91 16.44 -2.82 -0.49
CA ILE A 91 15.20 -2.05 -0.37
C ILE A 91 14.09 -2.93 -0.92
N ASN A 92 13.25 -3.46 -0.02
CA ASN A 92 12.16 -4.32 -0.39
C ASN A 92 10.88 -3.51 -0.60
N LEU A 93 10.43 -3.42 -1.84
CA LEU A 93 9.17 -2.77 -2.25
C LEU A 93 8.12 -3.81 -2.70
N THR A 94 8.34 -5.06 -2.35
CA THR A 94 7.34 -6.12 -2.51
C THR A 94 6.32 -5.99 -1.40
N SER A 95 5.03 -5.97 -1.73
CA SER A 95 3.96 -5.93 -0.72
C SER A 95 4.03 -7.20 0.12
N THR A 96 4.42 -7.06 1.38
CA THR A 96 4.57 -8.13 2.38
C THR A 96 3.85 -7.75 3.66
N ALA A 97 3.35 -8.74 4.41
CA ALA A 97 2.72 -8.48 5.70
C ALA A 97 3.75 -7.93 6.71
N PRO A 98 3.33 -7.17 7.74
CA PRO A 98 4.26 -6.56 8.69
C PRO A 98 5.24 -7.54 9.35
N GLU A 99 4.80 -8.76 9.67
CA GLU A 99 5.68 -9.77 10.25
C GLU A 99 6.64 -10.37 9.23
N ASP A 100 6.23 -10.48 7.96
CA ASP A 100 7.11 -10.90 6.86
C ASP A 100 8.23 -9.87 6.65
N ALA A 101 7.92 -8.58 6.71
CA ALA A 101 8.91 -7.50 6.62
C ALA A 101 9.92 -7.57 7.79
N ARG A 102 9.45 -7.82 9.02
CA ARG A 102 10.32 -8.04 10.18
C ARG A 102 11.19 -9.28 10.03
N GLU A 103 10.63 -10.35 9.48
CA GLU A 103 11.37 -11.58 9.20
C GLU A 103 12.48 -11.33 8.18
N LEU A 104 12.18 -10.67 7.06
CA LEU A 104 13.17 -10.29 6.05
C LEU A 104 14.27 -9.38 6.64
N ALA A 105 13.92 -8.47 7.55
CA ALA A 105 14.91 -7.64 8.24
C ALA A 105 15.87 -8.48 9.10
N ARG A 106 15.34 -9.48 9.83
CA ARG A 106 16.16 -10.43 10.60
C ARG A 106 17.04 -11.28 9.68
N TRP A 107 16.48 -11.80 8.59
CA TRP A 107 17.22 -12.55 7.58
C TRP A 107 18.35 -11.70 6.98
N ALA A 108 18.07 -10.46 6.57
CA ALA A 108 19.06 -9.56 6.02
C ALA A 108 20.19 -9.27 7.04
N ALA A 109 19.86 -8.99 8.30
CA ALA A 109 20.83 -8.76 9.36
C ALA A 109 21.75 -9.98 9.59
N ALA A 110 21.21 -11.20 9.56
CA ALA A 110 21.98 -12.44 9.70
C ALA A 110 22.99 -12.64 8.56
N HIS A 111 22.72 -12.07 7.38
CA HIS A 111 23.60 -12.12 6.21
C HIS A 111 24.47 -10.87 6.03
N GLY A 112 24.41 -9.90 6.96
CA GLY A 112 25.19 -8.66 6.88
C GLY A 112 24.72 -7.72 5.76
N ILE A 113 23.42 -7.69 5.49
CA ILE A 113 22.74 -6.88 4.48
C ILE A 113 22.02 -5.74 5.19
N GLY A 114 22.20 -4.49 4.71
CA GLY A 114 21.38 -3.36 5.17
C GLY A 114 19.96 -3.49 4.61
N TYR A 115 18.92 -3.40 5.46
CA TYR A 115 17.53 -3.64 5.03
C TYR A 115 16.62 -2.44 5.26
N LEU A 116 15.84 -2.12 4.24
CA LEU A 116 14.77 -1.13 4.29
C LEU A 116 13.53 -1.74 3.63
N ASP A 117 12.42 -1.73 4.33
CA ASP A 117 11.12 -2.12 3.78
C ASP A 117 10.35 -0.91 3.27
N GLY A 118 9.46 -1.10 2.29
CA GLY A 118 8.62 -0.01 1.82
C GLY A 118 7.33 -0.42 1.15
N GLY A 119 6.28 0.37 1.42
CA GLY A 119 4.96 0.29 0.80
C GLY A 119 4.77 1.38 -0.25
N ILE A 120 4.36 1.02 -1.47
CA ILE A 120 4.20 1.96 -2.58
C ILE A 120 2.77 2.50 -2.62
N MET A 121 2.57 3.77 -2.23
CA MET A 121 1.30 4.49 -2.32
C MET A 121 1.17 5.16 -3.69
N ALA A 122 1.27 4.37 -4.75
CA ALA A 122 1.16 4.82 -6.12
C ALA A 122 0.81 3.66 -7.07
N VAL A 123 0.23 3.98 -8.21
CA VAL A 123 0.15 3.05 -9.35
C VAL A 123 1.30 3.34 -10.33
N PRO A 124 1.68 2.38 -11.22
CA PRO A 124 2.92 2.50 -12.01
C PRO A 124 3.08 3.82 -12.78
N HIS A 125 2.00 4.37 -13.33
CA HIS A 125 2.07 5.62 -14.10
C HIS A 125 2.26 6.88 -13.23
N MET A 126 2.12 6.77 -11.91
CA MET A 126 2.33 7.86 -10.96
C MET A 126 3.78 7.95 -10.47
N ILE A 127 4.59 6.91 -10.63
CA ILE A 127 5.98 6.87 -10.12
C ILE A 127 6.80 8.07 -10.63
N GLY A 128 7.37 8.81 -9.68
CA GLY A 128 8.14 10.04 -9.92
C GLY A 128 7.29 11.26 -10.30
N ARG A 129 6.00 11.24 -10.03
CA ARG A 129 5.06 12.36 -10.26
C ARG A 129 4.48 12.89 -8.95
N PRO A 130 4.00 14.13 -8.93
CA PRO A 130 3.28 14.66 -7.77
C PRO A 130 2.12 13.75 -7.34
N GLY A 131 2.01 13.48 -6.04
CA GLY A 131 1.01 12.58 -5.47
C GLY A 131 1.45 11.12 -5.38
N SER A 132 2.65 10.76 -5.87
CA SER A 132 3.31 9.50 -5.53
C SER A 132 3.98 9.62 -4.17
N SER A 133 3.76 8.66 -3.28
CA SER A 133 4.43 8.54 -1.99
C SER A 133 4.84 7.09 -1.76
N ILE A 134 5.97 6.91 -1.09
CA ILE A 134 6.44 5.59 -0.68
C ILE A 134 6.80 5.66 0.80
N LEU A 135 6.21 4.75 1.56
CA LEU A 135 6.40 4.61 2.99
C LEU A 135 7.61 3.71 3.22
N TYR A 136 8.53 4.10 4.08
CA TYR A 136 9.73 3.31 4.38
C TYR A 136 9.86 3.05 5.87
N SER A 137 10.35 1.87 6.24
CA SER A 137 10.72 1.54 7.60
C SER A 137 11.86 0.53 7.66
N GLY A 138 12.57 0.46 8.80
CA GLY A 138 13.75 -0.38 8.97
C GLY A 138 15.02 0.46 9.14
N SER A 139 16.12 0.11 8.51
CA SER A 139 17.41 0.77 8.72
C SER A 139 17.40 2.25 8.35
N ARG A 140 17.46 3.12 9.35
CA ARG A 140 17.61 4.56 9.16
C ARG A 140 18.86 4.92 8.34
N THR A 141 19.96 4.20 8.56
CA THR A 141 21.21 4.39 7.79
C THR A 141 21.00 4.12 6.30
N VAL A 142 20.27 3.05 5.96
CA VAL A 142 19.95 2.73 4.54
C VAL A 142 19.04 3.79 3.95
N PHE A 143 18.03 4.25 4.70
CA PHE A 143 17.12 5.29 4.24
C PHE A 143 17.86 6.60 3.94
N ASP A 144 18.65 7.09 4.90
CA ASP A 144 19.37 8.38 4.76
C ASP A 144 20.41 8.32 3.64
N ALA A 145 21.12 7.19 3.50
CA ALA A 145 22.12 7.01 2.44
C ALA A 145 21.53 7.00 1.02
N ASN A 146 20.26 6.64 0.88
CA ASN A 146 19.60 6.50 -0.43
C ASN A 146 18.49 7.52 -0.66
N ARG A 147 18.31 8.49 0.20
CA ARG A 147 17.18 9.41 0.17
C ARG A 147 16.93 10.02 -1.21
N ASP A 148 17.97 10.56 -1.84
CA ASP A 148 17.87 11.19 -3.17
C ASP A 148 17.39 10.19 -4.24
N THR A 149 17.86 8.93 -4.15
CA THR A 149 17.42 7.83 -5.04
C THR A 149 15.97 7.45 -4.79
N LEU A 150 15.55 7.37 -3.52
CA LEU A 150 14.17 7.01 -3.12
C LEU A 150 13.17 8.09 -3.56
N GLU A 151 13.57 9.36 -3.49
CA GLU A 151 12.74 10.50 -3.92
C GLU A 151 12.48 10.52 -5.45
N LEU A 152 13.25 9.78 -6.24
CA LEU A 152 12.94 9.58 -7.68
C LEU A 152 11.64 8.78 -7.89
N PHE A 153 11.20 8.03 -6.91
CA PHE A 153 9.98 7.22 -7.00
C PHE A 153 8.74 7.99 -6.54
N GLY A 154 8.90 8.96 -5.65
CA GLY A 154 7.86 9.76 -5.02
C GLY A 154 8.33 10.35 -3.72
N THR A 155 7.44 11.00 -2.97
CA THR A 155 7.77 11.49 -1.63
C THR A 155 8.21 10.31 -0.75
N ALA A 156 9.42 10.36 -0.21
CA ALA A 156 9.97 9.32 0.64
C ALA A 156 9.65 9.63 2.12
N GLU A 157 8.81 8.80 2.74
CA GLU A 157 8.37 8.97 4.12
C GLU A 157 8.94 7.86 5.01
N TYR A 158 9.64 8.23 6.09
CA TYR A 158 10.26 7.26 7.00
C TYR A 158 9.45 7.11 8.29
N PHE A 159 9.04 5.89 8.61
CA PHE A 159 8.13 5.54 9.72
C PHE A 159 8.84 4.95 10.94
N GLY A 160 10.15 4.78 10.92
CA GLY A 160 10.92 4.30 12.06
C GLY A 160 11.68 3.00 11.83
N ASP A 161 12.39 2.54 12.86
CA ASP A 161 13.36 1.44 12.77
C ASP A 161 12.72 0.04 12.74
N ASP A 162 11.46 -0.10 13.14
CA ASP A 162 10.72 -1.36 12.98
C ASP A 162 10.34 -1.56 11.52
N ALA A 163 10.97 -2.53 10.86
CA ALA A 163 10.78 -2.81 9.44
C ALA A 163 9.32 -3.10 9.04
N GLY A 164 8.47 -3.52 9.99
CA GLY A 164 7.07 -3.80 9.72
C GLY A 164 6.17 -2.57 9.61
N LEU A 165 6.63 -1.37 10.02
CA LEU A 165 5.74 -0.20 10.11
C LEU A 165 5.25 0.30 8.75
N ALA A 166 6.11 0.34 7.73
CA ALA A 166 5.68 0.71 6.38
C ALA A 166 4.56 -0.21 5.87
N SER A 167 4.72 -1.52 6.09
CA SER A 167 3.69 -2.53 5.73
C SER A 167 2.40 -2.38 6.54
N VAL A 168 2.46 -1.99 7.84
CA VAL A 168 1.26 -1.70 8.64
C VAL A 168 0.45 -0.57 7.98
N TYR A 169 1.11 0.55 7.65
CA TYR A 169 0.45 1.68 7.02
C TYR A 169 -0.05 1.35 5.61
N ASP A 170 0.75 0.65 4.80
CA ASP A 170 0.37 0.19 3.46
C ASP A 170 -0.93 -0.63 3.53
N PHE A 171 -0.94 -1.68 4.35
CA PHE A 171 -2.10 -2.58 4.43
C PHE A 171 -3.32 -1.91 5.07
N ALA A 172 -3.13 -1.00 6.02
CA ALA A 172 -4.24 -0.21 6.59
C ALA A 172 -4.88 0.70 5.52
N LEU A 173 -4.06 1.39 4.71
CA LEU A 173 -4.55 2.22 3.61
C LEU A 173 -5.19 1.38 2.50
N LEU A 174 -4.62 0.24 2.15
CA LEU A 174 -5.20 -0.68 1.17
C LEU A 174 -6.53 -1.27 1.65
N ALA A 175 -6.66 -1.63 2.93
CA ALA A 175 -7.92 -2.10 3.52
C ALA A 175 -9.02 -1.04 3.37
N GLY A 176 -8.70 0.23 3.69
CA GLY A 176 -9.61 1.36 3.48
C GLY A 176 -10.00 1.53 2.01
N MET A 177 -9.03 1.46 1.11
CA MET A 177 -9.25 1.57 -0.34
C MET A 177 -10.17 0.46 -0.88
N TYR A 178 -9.90 -0.80 -0.56
CA TYR A 178 -10.73 -1.92 -1.03
C TYR A 178 -12.13 -1.88 -0.45
N THR A 179 -12.30 -1.47 0.80
CA THR A 179 -13.61 -1.26 1.41
C THR A 179 -14.38 -0.16 0.70
N MET A 180 -13.74 0.96 0.38
CA MET A 180 -14.33 2.04 -0.41
C MET A 180 -14.76 1.56 -1.80
N PHE A 181 -13.92 0.84 -2.52
CA PHE A 181 -14.25 0.29 -3.84
C PHE A 181 -15.42 -0.70 -3.75
N THR A 182 -15.44 -1.57 -2.75
CA THR A 182 -16.52 -2.54 -2.57
C THR A 182 -17.83 -1.83 -2.24
N GLY A 183 -17.80 -0.77 -1.42
CA GLY A 183 -18.94 0.09 -1.16
C GLY A 183 -19.48 0.77 -2.42
N PHE A 184 -18.59 1.30 -3.27
CA PHE A 184 -18.96 1.85 -4.57
C PHE A 184 -19.63 0.79 -5.48
N LEU A 185 -19.06 -0.43 -5.57
CA LEU A 185 -19.62 -1.52 -6.38
C LEU A 185 -21.00 -1.93 -5.89
N HIS A 186 -21.22 -1.97 -4.57
CA HIS A 186 -22.55 -2.22 -3.99
C HIS A 186 -23.56 -1.13 -4.41
N GLY A 187 -23.20 0.15 -4.27
CA GLY A 187 -24.04 1.26 -4.71
C GLY A 187 -24.32 1.25 -6.22
N ALA A 188 -23.32 0.88 -7.02
CA ALA A 188 -23.46 0.72 -8.48
C ALA A 188 -24.46 -0.39 -8.82
N ALA A 189 -24.46 -1.52 -8.09
CA ALA A 189 -25.43 -2.59 -8.27
C ALA A 189 -26.87 -2.14 -7.94
N MET A 190 -27.06 -1.35 -6.88
CA MET A 190 -28.38 -0.76 -6.54
C MET A 190 -28.87 0.19 -7.65
N VAL A 191 -27.99 1.06 -8.17
CA VAL A 191 -28.30 2.00 -9.25
C VAL A 191 -28.65 1.28 -10.55
N ALA A 192 -27.90 0.22 -10.88
CA ALA A 192 -28.17 -0.63 -12.04
C ALA A 192 -29.52 -1.36 -11.92
N ALA A 193 -29.84 -1.91 -10.74
CA ALA A 193 -31.12 -2.55 -10.48
C ALA A 193 -32.33 -1.60 -10.66
N ALA A 194 -32.12 -0.30 -10.41
CA ALA A 194 -33.12 0.75 -10.68
C ALA A 194 -33.12 1.23 -12.16
N GLY A 195 -32.39 0.58 -13.07
CA GLY A 195 -32.31 0.93 -14.48
C GLY A 195 -31.55 2.22 -14.77
N GLN A 196 -30.71 2.70 -13.85
CA GLN A 196 -29.99 3.95 -14.00
C GLN A 196 -28.54 3.73 -14.49
N SER A 197 -27.92 4.80 -15.01
CA SER A 197 -26.54 4.76 -15.52
C SER A 197 -25.50 4.66 -14.40
N VAL A 198 -24.75 3.56 -14.35
CA VAL A 198 -23.60 3.38 -13.45
C VAL A 198 -22.49 4.39 -13.75
N ALA A 199 -22.27 4.73 -15.03
CA ALA A 199 -21.28 5.75 -15.41
C ALA A 199 -21.63 7.13 -14.86
N ALA A 200 -22.92 7.53 -14.92
CA ALA A 200 -23.35 8.80 -14.32
C ALA A 200 -23.25 8.76 -12.78
N PHE A 201 -23.56 7.61 -12.16
CA PHE A 201 -23.40 7.41 -10.73
C PHE A 201 -21.93 7.52 -10.28
N SER A 202 -20.97 6.97 -11.05
CA SER A 202 -19.55 6.99 -10.68
C SER A 202 -19.01 8.40 -10.47
N HIS A 203 -19.39 9.37 -11.29
CA HIS A 203 -19.01 10.79 -11.12
C HIS A 203 -19.55 11.37 -9.80
N ARG A 204 -20.82 11.06 -9.47
CA ARG A 204 -21.42 11.51 -8.19
C ARG A 204 -20.75 10.86 -6.99
N ALA A 205 -20.48 9.55 -7.08
CA ALA A 205 -19.82 8.79 -6.04
C ALA A 205 -18.40 9.31 -5.77
N ALA A 206 -17.62 9.60 -6.82
CA ALA A 206 -16.28 10.17 -6.67
C ALA A 206 -16.31 11.52 -5.93
N GLY A 207 -17.23 12.42 -6.27
CA GLY A 207 -17.38 13.70 -5.58
C GLY A 207 -17.82 13.56 -4.13
N TRP A 208 -18.80 12.69 -3.85
CA TRP A 208 -19.31 12.46 -2.50
C TRP A 208 -18.26 11.79 -1.60
N LEU A 209 -17.68 10.68 -2.03
CA LEU A 209 -16.66 9.96 -1.25
C LEU A 209 -15.43 10.83 -1.03
N GLY A 210 -15.00 11.60 -2.03
CA GLY A 210 -13.90 12.56 -1.87
C GLY A 210 -14.19 13.64 -0.83
N ALA A 211 -15.43 14.12 -0.71
CA ALA A 211 -15.82 15.03 0.36
C ALA A 211 -15.79 14.36 1.73
N MET A 212 -16.22 13.10 1.83
CA MET A 212 -16.24 12.36 3.10
C MET A 212 -14.85 12.05 3.64
N THR A 213 -13.83 11.90 2.81
CA THR A 213 -12.45 11.71 3.28
C THR A 213 -11.92 12.87 4.11
N GLN A 214 -12.49 14.07 3.98
CA GLN A 214 -12.10 15.25 4.78
C GLN A 214 -12.44 15.10 6.28
N SER A 215 -13.30 14.16 6.66
CA SER A 215 -13.64 13.87 8.06
C SER A 215 -12.62 12.96 8.75
N LEU A 216 -11.76 12.24 8.01
CA LEU A 216 -10.83 11.24 8.57
C LEU A 216 -9.87 11.82 9.64
N PRO A 217 -9.28 13.02 9.47
CA PRO A 217 -8.42 13.60 10.53
C PRO A 217 -9.16 13.83 11.83
N GLU A 218 -10.43 14.22 11.77
CA GLU A 218 -11.29 14.41 12.96
C GLU A 218 -11.61 13.05 13.59
N PHE A 219 -11.92 12.02 12.80
CA PHE A 219 -12.12 10.66 13.31
C PHE A 219 -10.89 10.17 14.09
N GLY A 220 -9.69 10.36 13.53
CA GLY A 220 -8.44 10.02 14.21
C GLY A 220 -8.30 10.71 15.56
N ARG A 221 -8.59 12.01 15.62
CA ARG A 221 -8.52 12.79 16.85
C ARG A 221 -9.53 12.31 17.92
N VAL A 222 -10.76 12.00 17.53
CA VAL A 222 -11.80 11.45 18.41
C VAL A 222 -11.37 10.09 18.97
N ILE A 223 -10.88 9.20 18.13
CA ILE A 223 -10.39 7.89 18.53
C ILE A 223 -9.22 8.00 19.53
N GLU A 224 -8.23 8.85 19.27
CA GLU A 224 -7.08 9.04 20.15
C GLU A 224 -7.48 9.63 21.50
N SER A 225 -8.51 10.51 21.55
CA SER A 225 -9.00 11.08 22.79
C SER A 225 -9.73 10.08 23.69
N GLY A 226 -10.32 9.02 23.10
CA GLY A 226 -11.22 8.10 23.79
C GLY A 226 -12.55 8.71 24.22
N ASP A 227 -12.81 9.98 23.89
CA ASP A 227 -14.07 10.68 24.17
C ASP A 227 -14.96 10.65 22.91
N TYR A 228 -15.94 9.77 22.94
CA TYR A 228 -16.91 9.57 21.87
C TYR A 228 -18.21 10.35 22.07
N THR A 229 -18.24 11.36 22.96
CA THR A 229 -19.39 12.22 23.16
C THR A 229 -19.70 13.02 21.90
N THR A 230 -20.97 13.08 21.50
CA THR A 230 -21.41 13.83 20.31
C THR A 230 -22.85 14.31 20.43
N ASP A 231 -23.11 15.49 19.87
CA ASP A 231 -24.46 16.03 19.71
C ASP A 231 -25.07 15.67 18.34
N THR A 232 -24.26 15.12 17.41
CA THR A 232 -24.67 14.83 16.04
C THR A 232 -24.15 13.48 15.60
N GLN A 233 -24.77 12.86 14.58
CA GLN A 233 -24.27 11.65 13.93
C GLN A 233 -24.02 10.45 14.89
N HIS A 234 -24.77 10.39 16.01
CA HIS A 234 -24.64 9.31 16.98
C HIS A 234 -25.06 7.93 16.39
N LEU A 235 -24.63 6.85 17.03
CA LEU A 235 -24.80 5.47 16.56
C LEU A 235 -26.27 5.11 16.28
N ALA A 236 -27.23 5.57 17.10
CA ALA A 236 -28.64 5.31 16.85
C ALA A 236 -29.14 5.96 15.54
N PHE A 237 -28.62 7.17 15.19
CA PHE A 237 -28.93 7.80 13.90
C PHE A 237 -28.33 7.01 12.74
N GLN A 238 -27.07 6.60 12.86
CA GLN A 238 -26.39 5.79 11.83
C GLN A 238 -27.07 4.42 11.63
N LYS A 239 -27.54 3.81 12.73
CA LYS A 239 -28.31 2.56 12.65
C LYS A 239 -29.57 2.73 11.79
N ALA A 240 -30.33 3.77 11.98
CA ALA A 240 -31.57 3.99 11.20
C ALA A 240 -31.29 4.10 9.70
N ALA A 241 -30.18 4.77 9.33
CA ALA A 241 -29.74 4.86 7.93
C ALA A 241 -29.31 3.49 7.39
N LEU A 242 -28.50 2.73 8.13
CA LEU A 242 -28.02 1.42 7.68
C LEU A 242 -29.15 0.37 7.62
N ASP A 243 -30.11 0.40 8.53
CA ASP A 243 -31.32 -0.44 8.44
C ASP A 243 -32.09 -0.15 7.15
N ALA A 244 -32.21 1.13 6.76
CA ALA A 244 -32.85 1.50 5.50
C ALA A 244 -32.03 1.05 4.27
N ILE A 245 -30.70 1.21 4.29
CA ILE A 245 -29.82 0.75 3.21
C ILE A 245 -29.93 -0.76 3.02
N VAL A 246 -29.89 -1.55 4.11
CA VAL A 246 -30.01 -3.01 4.06
C VAL A 246 -31.37 -3.43 3.48
N ARG A 247 -32.47 -2.75 3.86
CA ARG A 247 -33.80 -3.03 3.25
C ARG A 247 -33.79 -2.70 1.76
N ALA A 248 -33.34 -1.50 1.39
CA ALA A 248 -33.31 -1.08 -0.01
C ALA A 248 -32.45 -2.00 -0.90
N SER A 249 -31.30 -2.47 -0.38
CA SER A 249 -30.45 -3.43 -1.08
C SER A 249 -31.17 -4.75 -1.30
N ARG A 250 -31.85 -5.27 -0.28
CA ARG A 250 -32.64 -6.51 -0.38
C ARG A 250 -33.78 -6.37 -1.38
N ASP A 251 -34.54 -5.27 -1.33
CA ASP A 251 -35.67 -5.00 -2.22
C ASP A 251 -35.19 -4.86 -3.68
N ALA A 252 -33.96 -4.36 -3.89
CA ALA A 252 -33.33 -4.28 -5.22
C ALA A 252 -32.68 -5.61 -5.67
N GLY A 253 -32.71 -6.68 -4.86
CA GLY A 253 -32.07 -7.96 -5.17
C GLY A 253 -30.55 -7.92 -5.12
N VAL A 254 -29.97 -6.94 -4.40
CA VAL A 254 -28.50 -6.78 -4.24
C VAL A 254 -28.05 -7.54 -2.99
N ALA A 255 -26.93 -8.27 -3.11
CA ALA A 255 -26.33 -9.02 -2.01
C ALA A 255 -25.94 -8.10 -0.85
N LEU A 256 -26.06 -8.58 0.39
CA LEU A 256 -25.87 -7.77 1.60
C LEU A 256 -24.45 -7.85 2.19
N ASP A 257 -23.53 -8.57 1.54
CA ASP A 257 -22.19 -8.89 2.04
C ASP A 257 -21.35 -7.66 2.35
N VAL A 258 -21.67 -6.50 1.78
CA VAL A 258 -20.98 -5.24 2.05
C VAL A 258 -21.62 -4.49 3.21
N VAL A 259 -22.94 -4.33 3.20
CA VAL A 259 -23.63 -3.42 4.13
C VAL A 259 -24.06 -4.08 5.44
N ALA A 260 -24.32 -5.39 5.44
CA ALA A 260 -24.71 -6.10 6.65
C ALA A 260 -23.59 -6.18 7.70
N PRO A 261 -22.33 -6.44 7.37
CA PRO A 261 -21.22 -6.38 8.33
C PRO A 261 -21.10 -5.02 9.02
N ILE A 262 -21.23 -3.91 8.29
CA ILE A 262 -21.16 -2.54 8.84
C ILE A 262 -22.32 -2.33 9.82
N LYS A 263 -23.53 -2.70 9.41
CA LYS A 263 -24.71 -2.65 10.31
C LYS A 263 -24.48 -3.45 11.59
N ASN A 264 -23.92 -4.66 11.49
CA ASN A 264 -23.68 -5.52 12.64
C ASN A 264 -22.69 -4.91 13.65
N LEU A 265 -21.68 -4.15 13.20
CA LEU A 265 -20.78 -3.38 14.09
C LEU A 265 -21.58 -2.38 14.94
N ILE A 266 -22.46 -1.62 14.30
CA ILE A 266 -23.29 -0.62 15.01
C ILE A 266 -24.31 -1.31 15.92
N ASP A 267 -24.92 -2.41 15.49
CA ASP A 267 -25.89 -3.14 16.31
C ASP A 267 -25.28 -3.63 17.63
N ARG A 268 -24.02 -4.13 17.59
CA ARG A 268 -23.31 -4.54 18.82
C ARG A 268 -23.07 -3.34 19.75
N GLN A 269 -22.57 -2.22 19.22
CA GLN A 269 -22.35 -1.01 20.00
C GLN A 269 -23.65 -0.50 20.69
N ILE A 270 -24.77 -0.59 20.00
CA ILE A 270 -26.07 -0.19 20.57
C ILE A 270 -26.54 -1.18 21.63
N ALA A 271 -26.36 -2.49 21.41
CA ALA A 271 -26.69 -3.54 22.37
C ALA A 271 -25.87 -3.35 23.68
N ASP A 272 -24.65 -2.88 23.59
CA ASP A 272 -23.76 -2.57 24.72
C ASP A 272 -24.06 -1.21 25.39
N GLY A 273 -25.14 -0.51 24.98
CA GLY A 273 -25.61 0.70 25.61
C GLY A 273 -24.98 2.01 25.04
N HIS A 274 -24.30 1.97 23.92
CA HIS A 274 -23.54 3.10 23.37
C HIS A 274 -24.30 3.89 22.29
N ALA A 275 -25.63 3.77 22.22
CA ALA A 275 -26.48 4.35 21.18
C ALA A 275 -26.33 5.87 20.98
N ALA A 276 -25.99 6.62 22.05
CA ALA A 276 -25.83 8.09 22.03
C ALA A 276 -24.39 8.54 21.71
N LEU A 277 -23.44 7.61 21.53
CA LEU A 277 -22.05 7.95 21.24
C LEU A 277 -21.79 8.06 19.74
N ALA A 278 -20.68 8.70 19.39
CA ALA A 278 -20.24 8.94 18.03
C ALA A 278 -19.98 7.65 17.24
N PHE A 279 -20.11 7.73 15.90
CA PHE A 279 -19.86 6.61 15.00
C PHE A 279 -18.43 6.06 15.14
N GLU A 280 -17.46 6.89 15.42
CA GLU A 280 -16.04 6.57 15.59
C GLU A 280 -15.81 5.52 16.68
N ARG A 281 -16.75 5.40 17.63
CA ARG A 281 -16.69 4.35 18.66
C ARG A 281 -16.76 2.92 18.09
N THR A 282 -17.22 2.74 16.85
CA THR A 282 -17.14 1.43 16.18
C THR A 282 -15.71 0.90 16.10
N PHE A 283 -14.69 1.77 16.24
CA PHE A 283 -13.29 1.38 16.37
C PHE A 283 -13.05 0.37 17.50
N GLU A 284 -13.77 0.52 18.63
CA GLU A 284 -13.64 -0.37 19.79
C GLU A 284 -14.08 -1.82 19.51
N GLU A 285 -14.88 -2.03 18.46
CA GLU A 285 -15.28 -3.37 18.01
C GLU A 285 -14.24 -4.04 17.09
N LEU A 286 -13.28 -3.29 16.61
CA LEU A 286 -12.31 -3.75 15.60
C LEU A 286 -10.94 -4.07 16.20
N ARG A 287 -10.71 -3.75 17.48
CA ARG A 287 -9.45 -3.98 18.18
C ARG A 287 -9.48 -5.14 19.17
#